data_16a9253358d10a686725164ab948c976
#
_entry.id   16a9253358d10a686725164ab948c976
#
_cell.length_a   1.000
_cell.length_b   1.000
_cell.length_c   1.000
_cell.angle_alpha   90.00
_cell.angle_beta   90.00
_cell.angle_gamma   90.00
#
_symmetry.space_group_name_H-M   'P 1'
#
loop_
_entity.id
_entity.type
_entity.pdbx_description
1 polymer ?
#
loop_
_entity_poly.entity_id
_entity_poly.type
_entity_poly.pdbx_seq_one_letter_code
_entity_poly.pdbx_strand_id
1 'polypeptide(L)'
;MAQLYFPTFEECPNENYPDLDFYELKAGFALVPKRHWCLVAEIADIEFFVRLRLWVKDRTGHEFPVSFYIEDDQRWLDLTRFRKGQTIAILYAEQHFFWI
;
A
#
# COMPACT_ATOMS: atom_id res chain seq x y z
N MET A 1 -16.09 -13.37 11.58
CA MET A 1 -15.56 -12.67 10.39
C MET A 1 -14.61 -11.57 10.85
N ALA A 2 -13.40 -11.57 10.32
CA ALA A 2 -12.43 -10.52 10.68
C ALA A 2 -12.89 -9.18 10.11
N GLN A 3 -12.84 -8.14 10.93
CA GLN A 3 -13.15 -6.79 10.49
C GLN A 3 -12.00 -6.24 9.64
N LEU A 4 -12.34 -5.47 8.63
CA LEU A 4 -11.37 -4.75 7.84
C LEU A 4 -10.93 -3.51 8.62
N TYR A 5 -9.62 -3.37 8.81
CA TYR A 5 -9.02 -2.25 9.50
C TYR A 5 -8.47 -1.25 8.48
N PHE A 6 -8.65 0.05 8.76
CA PHE A 6 -8.20 1.12 7.87
C PHE A 6 -7.13 1.97 8.54
N PRO A 7 -5.85 1.54 8.51
CA PRO A 7 -4.78 2.33 9.12
C PRO A 7 -4.43 3.55 8.28
N THR A 8 -3.81 4.55 8.93
CA THR A 8 -3.12 5.62 8.23
C THR A 8 -1.78 5.11 7.70
N PHE A 9 -1.09 5.90 6.88
CA PHE A 9 0.24 5.52 6.40
C PHE A 9 1.19 5.22 7.55
N GLU A 10 1.20 6.07 8.58
CA GLU A 10 2.11 5.89 9.72
C GLU A 10 1.77 4.66 10.56
N GLU A 11 0.50 4.24 10.56
CA GLU A 11 0.05 3.07 11.29
C GLU A 11 0.31 1.76 10.53
N CYS A 12 0.60 1.82 9.23
CA CYS A 12 0.88 0.62 8.44
C CYS A 12 2.18 -0.04 8.88
N PRO A 13 2.25 -1.38 8.85
CA PRO A 13 3.48 -2.08 9.21
C PRO A 13 4.61 -1.76 8.23
N ASN A 14 5.84 -1.81 8.74
CA ASN A 14 7.05 -1.66 7.94
C ASN A 14 7.50 -3.03 7.42
N GLU A 15 7.87 -3.12 6.16
CA GLU A 15 8.28 -4.39 5.54
C GLU A 15 9.53 -5.00 6.18
N ASN A 16 10.37 -4.18 6.81
CA ASN A 16 11.63 -4.63 7.40
C ASN A 16 11.51 -5.06 8.86
N TYR A 17 10.39 -4.75 9.50
CA TYR A 17 10.19 -5.04 10.93
C TYR A 17 8.87 -5.76 11.13
N PRO A 18 8.90 -6.99 11.68
CA PRO A 18 7.66 -7.70 11.97
C PRO A 18 6.79 -6.89 12.94
N ASP A 19 5.55 -6.68 12.57
CA ASP A 19 4.58 -5.97 13.40
C ASP A 19 3.53 -6.97 13.88
N LEU A 20 3.63 -7.35 15.15
CA LEU A 20 2.76 -8.37 15.72
C LEU A 20 1.33 -7.90 15.96
N ASP A 21 1.04 -6.61 15.74
CA ASP A 21 -0.33 -6.12 15.70
C ASP A 21 -1.03 -6.49 14.38
N PHE A 22 -0.26 -6.72 13.31
CA PHE A 22 -0.78 -7.05 11.98
C PHE A 22 -0.51 -8.49 11.57
N TYR A 23 0.55 -9.09 12.08
CA TYR A 23 0.99 -10.42 11.69
C TYR A 23 1.05 -11.39 12.86
N GLU A 24 0.92 -12.65 12.57
CA GLU A 24 1.14 -13.71 13.55
C GLU A 24 2.08 -14.76 12.97
N LEU A 25 2.81 -15.43 13.85
CA LEU A 25 3.73 -16.47 13.46
C LEU A 25 2.97 -17.81 13.39
N LYS A 26 3.01 -18.46 12.24
CA LYS A 26 2.42 -19.78 12.03
C LYS A 26 3.47 -20.85 12.04
N ALA A 27 3.04 -22.09 12.11
CA ALA A 27 3.93 -23.25 12.06
C ALA A 27 4.89 -23.14 10.88
N GLY A 28 6.20 -23.42 11.10
CA GLY A 28 7.22 -23.26 10.09
C GLY A 28 7.83 -21.86 10.04
N PHE A 29 7.53 -21.00 11.00
CA PHE A 29 8.09 -19.67 11.15
C PHE A 29 7.68 -18.68 10.05
N ALA A 30 6.53 -18.93 9.42
CA ALA A 30 5.97 -17.99 8.46
C ALA A 30 5.14 -16.91 9.17
N LEU A 31 5.37 -15.64 8.81
CA LEU A 31 4.53 -14.55 9.26
C LEU A 31 3.35 -14.42 8.30
N VAL A 32 2.14 -14.47 8.84
CA VAL A 32 0.92 -14.32 8.06
C VAL A 32 0.06 -13.22 8.67
N PRO A 33 -0.73 -12.50 7.85
CA PRO A 33 -1.62 -11.46 8.38
C PRO A 33 -2.63 -12.06 9.35
N LYS A 34 -2.73 -11.46 10.54
CA LYS A 34 -3.73 -11.88 11.52
C LYS A 34 -4.99 -11.02 11.49
N ARG A 35 -4.97 -9.95 10.71
CA ARG A 35 -6.12 -9.09 10.46
C ARG A 35 -6.08 -8.65 9.01
N HIS A 36 -7.22 -8.17 8.54
CA HIS A 36 -7.28 -7.57 7.20
C HIS A 36 -7.18 -6.05 7.34
N TRP A 37 -6.31 -5.43 6.57
CA TRP A 37 -6.21 -3.98 6.58
C TRP A 37 -6.12 -3.43 5.16
N CYS A 38 -6.56 -2.18 5.03
CA CYS A 38 -6.59 -1.49 3.75
C CYS A 38 -6.23 -0.03 3.98
N LEU A 39 -5.21 0.46 3.31
CA LEU A 39 -4.87 1.87 3.32
C LEU A 39 -5.68 2.57 2.25
N VAL A 40 -6.50 3.53 2.65
CA VAL A 40 -7.33 4.32 1.73
C VAL A 40 -6.70 5.70 1.60
N ALA A 41 -6.49 6.14 0.37
CA ALA A 41 -5.84 7.42 0.11
C ALA A 41 -6.38 8.05 -1.17
N GLU A 42 -6.26 9.38 -1.25
CA GLU A 42 -6.66 10.16 -2.41
C GLU A 42 -5.45 10.42 -3.29
N ILE A 43 -5.60 10.27 -4.59
CA ILE A 43 -4.54 10.58 -5.56
C ILE A 43 -4.39 12.09 -5.65
N ALA A 44 -3.23 12.58 -5.20
CA ALA A 44 -2.91 14.00 -5.23
C ALA A 44 -2.14 14.39 -6.50
N ASP A 45 -1.30 13.50 -7.01
CA ASP A 45 -0.54 13.75 -8.23
C ASP A 45 -0.15 12.43 -8.89
N ILE A 46 0.18 12.50 -10.18
CA ILE A 46 0.54 11.34 -10.99
C ILE A 46 1.82 11.66 -11.74
N GLU A 47 2.84 10.81 -11.57
CA GLU A 47 4.08 10.91 -12.32
C GLU A 47 4.24 9.66 -13.18
N PHE A 48 4.68 9.83 -14.42
CA PHE A 48 4.98 8.72 -15.29
C PHE A 48 6.31 9.01 -16.00
N PHE A 49 7.39 8.52 -15.43
CA PHE A 49 8.72 8.72 -16.00
C PHE A 49 9.31 7.36 -16.41
N VAL A 50 9.94 6.63 -15.49
CA VAL A 50 10.40 5.27 -15.77
C VAL A 50 9.29 4.27 -15.45
N ARG A 51 8.50 4.59 -14.44
CA ARG A 51 7.34 3.78 -14.00
C ARG A 51 6.28 4.70 -13.46
N LEU A 52 5.06 4.20 -13.37
CA LEU A 52 3.97 4.95 -12.79
C LEU A 52 4.20 5.13 -11.29
N ARG A 53 4.11 6.35 -10.84
CA ARG A 53 4.13 6.70 -9.42
C ARG A 53 2.96 7.62 -9.12
N LEU A 54 2.16 7.22 -8.15
CA LEU A 54 1.08 8.06 -7.64
C LEU A 54 1.54 8.73 -6.36
N TRP A 55 1.29 10.02 -6.25
CA TRP A 55 1.39 10.73 -4.98
C TRP A 55 0.00 10.74 -4.37
N VAL A 56 -0.12 10.14 -3.20
CA VAL A 56 -1.42 9.95 -2.55
C VAL A 56 -1.38 10.55 -1.16
N LYS A 57 -2.57 10.86 -0.64
CA LYS A 57 -2.74 11.51 0.65
C LYS A 57 -3.72 10.70 1.48
N ASP A 58 -3.33 10.29 2.67
CA ASP A 58 -4.21 9.56 3.57
C ASP A 58 -5.16 10.52 4.32
N ARG A 59 -6.01 9.97 5.20
CA ARG A 59 -7.00 10.78 5.92
C ARG A 59 -6.39 11.79 6.88
N THR A 60 -5.11 11.64 7.22
CA THR A 60 -4.39 12.59 8.09
C THR A 60 -3.73 13.71 7.30
N GLY A 61 -3.79 13.65 5.96
CA GLY A 61 -3.12 14.60 5.10
C GLY A 61 -1.67 14.26 4.80
N HIS A 62 -1.18 13.13 5.26
CA HIS A 62 0.18 12.68 4.97
C HIS A 62 0.27 12.26 3.51
N GLU A 63 1.17 12.89 2.74
CA GLU A 63 1.44 12.56 1.35
C GLU A 63 2.60 11.58 1.26
N PHE A 64 2.43 10.55 0.42
CA PHE A 64 3.47 9.56 0.20
C PHE A 64 3.35 8.98 -1.21
N PRO A 65 4.46 8.48 -1.79
CA PRO A 65 4.42 7.91 -3.12
C PRO A 65 4.03 6.43 -3.11
N VAL A 66 3.30 6.03 -4.13
CA VAL A 66 2.99 4.63 -4.42
C VAL A 66 3.54 4.32 -5.81
N SER A 67 4.52 3.43 -5.89
CA SER A 67 5.14 3.04 -7.15
C SER A 67 4.62 1.67 -7.58
N PHE A 68 4.41 1.53 -8.88
CA PHE A 68 3.92 0.28 -9.46
C PHE A 68 5.05 -0.46 -10.15
N TYR A 69 5.26 -1.71 -9.75
CA TYR A 69 6.17 -2.64 -10.38
C TYR A 69 5.32 -3.65 -11.15
N ILE A 70 5.22 -3.45 -12.46
CA ILE A 70 4.33 -4.26 -13.29
C ILE A 70 5.10 -5.42 -13.87
N GLU A 71 4.62 -6.62 -13.60
CA GLU A 71 5.12 -7.84 -14.21
C GLU A 71 4.25 -8.22 -15.42
N ASP A 72 4.73 -9.12 -16.26
CA ASP A 72 4.03 -9.49 -17.48
C ASP A 72 2.62 -10.03 -17.24
N ASP A 73 2.39 -10.71 -16.13
CA ASP A 73 1.08 -11.25 -15.77
C ASP A 73 0.10 -10.17 -15.29
N GLN A 74 0.57 -8.94 -15.11
CA GLN A 74 -0.24 -7.81 -14.66
C GLN A 74 -0.62 -6.85 -15.79
N ARG A 75 -0.50 -7.28 -17.05
CA ARG A 75 -0.82 -6.43 -18.20
C ARG A 75 -2.28 -6.02 -18.27
N TRP A 76 -3.15 -6.70 -17.55
CA TRP A 76 -4.56 -6.35 -17.47
C TRP A 76 -4.81 -5.04 -16.69
N LEU A 77 -3.81 -4.56 -15.96
CA LEU A 77 -3.94 -3.34 -15.18
C LEU A 77 -3.82 -2.12 -16.11
N ASP A 78 -4.91 -1.37 -16.21
CA ASP A 78 -4.94 -0.17 -17.05
C ASP A 78 -4.50 1.05 -16.26
N LEU A 79 -3.24 1.44 -16.43
CA LEU A 79 -2.63 2.56 -15.73
C LEU A 79 -3.13 3.91 -16.21
N THR A 80 -3.80 3.97 -17.35
CA THR A 80 -4.31 5.23 -17.89
C THR A 80 -5.59 5.70 -17.19
N ARG A 81 -6.18 4.86 -16.35
CA ARG A 81 -7.43 5.17 -15.66
C ARG A 81 -7.25 5.97 -14.38
N PHE A 82 -6.02 6.09 -13.89
CA PHE A 82 -5.78 6.86 -12.68
C PHE A 82 -5.92 8.36 -12.93
N ARG A 83 -6.61 9.04 -12.02
CA ARG A 83 -6.86 10.48 -12.09
C ARG A 83 -6.67 11.10 -10.72
N LYS A 84 -6.24 12.36 -10.69
CA LYS A 84 -6.22 13.16 -9.45
C LYS A 84 -7.61 13.22 -8.86
N GLY A 85 -7.71 13.13 -7.55
CA GLY A 85 -8.97 13.18 -6.83
C GLY A 85 -9.63 11.83 -6.63
N GLN A 86 -9.19 10.78 -7.34
CA GLN A 86 -9.70 9.44 -7.10
C GLN A 86 -9.19 8.90 -5.78
N THR A 87 -9.99 8.04 -5.16
CA THR A 87 -9.59 7.30 -3.97
C THR A 87 -9.09 5.93 -4.38
N ILE A 88 -7.94 5.54 -3.84
CA ILE A 88 -7.39 4.20 -4.03
C ILE A 88 -7.39 3.46 -2.70
N ALA A 89 -7.46 2.14 -2.78
CA ALA A 89 -7.40 1.26 -1.63
C ALA A 89 -6.24 0.28 -1.84
N ILE A 90 -5.33 0.23 -0.88
CA ILE A 90 -4.16 -0.64 -0.95
C ILE A 90 -4.30 -1.70 0.12
N LEU A 91 -4.59 -2.93 -0.30
CA LEU A 91 -4.77 -4.06 0.61
C LEU A 91 -3.41 -4.50 1.16
N TYR A 92 -3.36 -4.75 2.46
CA TYR A 92 -2.17 -5.22 3.17
C TYR A 92 -0.96 -4.32 2.93
N ALA A 93 -1.18 -3.00 2.92
CA ALA A 93 -0.13 -2.03 2.64
C ALA A 93 0.97 -2.08 3.70
N GLU A 94 2.22 -2.02 3.24
CA GLU A 94 3.40 -1.95 4.09
C GLU A 94 4.25 -0.75 3.70
N GLN A 95 4.89 -0.12 4.69
CA GLN A 95 5.83 0.95 4.43
C GLN A 95 7.12 0.38 3.86
N HIS A 96 7.60 1.02 2.81
CA HIS A 96 8.85 0.65 2.15
C HIS A 96 9.78 1.86 2.12
N PHE A 97 11.01 1.68 2.59
CA PHE A 97 12.00 2.73 2.57
C PHE A 97 12.97 2.50 1.42
N PHE A 98 13.11 3.54 0.59
CA PHE A 98 14.09 3.53 -0.49
C PHE A 98 15.40 4.14 0.00
N TRP A 99 16.50 3.44 -0.25
CA TRP A 99 17.84 3.98 -0.07
C TRP A 99 18.27 4.59 -1.39
N ILE A 100 18.59 5.85 -1.33
CA ILE A 100 19.08 6.57 -2.51
C ILE A 100 20.60 6.64 -2.43
#